data_41231357433112519e63ff9a2680f12e
#
_entry.id   41231357433112519e63ff9a2680f12e
#
_cell.length_a   1.000
_cell.length_b   1.000
_cell.length_c   1.000
_cell.angle_alpha   90.00
_cell.angle_beta   90.00
_cell.angle_gamma   90.00
#
_symmetry.space_group_name_H-M   'P 1'
#
loop_
_entity.id
_entity.type
_entity.pdbx_description
1 polymer ?
#
loop_
_entity_poly.entity_id
_entity_poly.type
_entity_poly.pdbx_seq_one_letter_code
_entity_poly.pdbx_strand_id
1 'polypeptide(L)'
;MMEQTVTIQNRLGLHARACSVFVKEAAKFASHVLVVRDGLEVNGKSILGVMMLAAEMGAQITIRADGKDEKEALEALVRVVNNKFGEE
;
A
#
# COMPACT_ATOMS: atom_id res chain seq x y z
N MET A 1 -6.52 -10.50 11.25
CA MET A 1 -6.51 -9.50 10.16
C MET A 1 -6.51 -8.10 10.74
N MET A 2 -5.66 -7.24 10.21
CA MET A 2 -5.58 -5.85 10.65
C MET A 2 -5.66 -4.95 9.42
N GLU A 3 -6.17 -3.75 9.58
CA GLU A 3 -6.25 -2.81 8.46
C GLU A 3 -6.15 -1.38 8.95
N GLN A 4 -5.74 -0.50 8.05
CA GLN A 4 -5.67 0.92 8.34
C GLN A 4 -5.85 1.70 7.05
N THR A 5 -6.61 2.78 7.12
CA THR A 5 -6.82 3.69 5.99
C THR A 5 -5.75 4.79 6.07
N VAL A 6 -5.14 5.07 4.93
CA VAL A 6 -4.10 6.10 4.84
C VAL A 6 -4.40 6.99 3.64
N THR A 7 -3.81 8.19 3.63
CA THR A 7 -3.96 9.14 2.54
C THR A 7 -2.67 9.19 1.73
N ILE A 8 -2.79 9.17 0.42
CA ILE A 8 -1.65 9.29 -0.49
C ILE A 8 -1.14 10.74 -0.40
N GLN A 9 0.11 10.91 -0.02
CA GLN A 9 0.67 12.24 0.26
C GLN A 9 1.68 12.72 -0.78
N ASN A 10 2.20 11.81 -1.61
CA ASN A 10 3.19 12.20 -2.62
C ASN A 10 2.50 12.79 -3.85
N ARG A 11 3.17 13.75 -4.46
CA ARG A 11 2.57 14.54 -5.54
C ARG A 11 2.12 13.69 -6.71
N LEU A 12 2.90 12.68 -7.08
CA LEU A 12 2.63 11.85 -8.25
C LEU A 12 1.68 10.69 -7.97
N GLY A 13 1.31 10.47 -6.71
CA GLY A 13 0.41 9.39 -6.35
C GLY A 13 1.01 8.02 -6.55
N LEU A 14 0.17 7.03 -6.79
CA LEU A 14 0.58 5.64 -6.96
C LEU A 14 1.03 5.36 -8.41
N HIS A 15 2.06 6.07 -8.85
CA HIS A 15 2.68 5.78 -10.15
C HIS A 15 3.58 4.54 -10.04
N ALA A 16 4.15 4.10 -11.16
CA ALA A 16 4.86 2.82 -11.20
C ALA A 16 5.97 2.71 -10.16
N ARG A 17 6.76 3.77 -9.97
CA ARG A 17 7.86 3.73 -9.00
C ARG A 17 7.35 3.61 -7.57
N ALA A 18 6.31 4.37 -7.22
CA ALA A 18 5.72 4.30 -5.88
C ALA A 18 5.14 2.92 -5.63
N CYS A 19 4.45 2.34 -6.61
CA CYS A 19 3.92 0.99 -6.49
C CYS A 19 5.03 -0.03 -6.29
N SER A 20 6.15 0.13 -6.99
CA SER A 20 7.29 -0.77 -6.83
C SER A 20 7.84 -0.71 -5.40
N VAL A 21 7.96 0.49 -4.83
CA VAL A 21 8.44 0.65 -3.46
C VAL A 21 7.49 -0.06 -2.49
N PHE A 22 6.19 0.16 -2.66
CA PHE A 22 5.18 -0.46 -1.80
C PHE A 22 5.24 -1.98 -1.89
N VAL A 23 5.25 -2.53 -3.10
CA VAL A 23 5.23 -3.98 -3.32
C VAL A 23 6.49 -4.63 -2.77
N LYS A 24 7.66 -3.99 -2.95
CA LYS A 24 8.89 -4.54 -2.40
C LYS A 24 8.85 -4.61 -0.89
N GLU A 25 8.26 -3.62 -0.24
CA GLU A 25 8.11 -3.66 1.21
C GLU A 25 7.14 -4.77 1.61
N ALA A 26 5.99 -4.86 0.93
CA ALA A 26 5.00 -5.88 1.23
C ALA A 26 5.57 -7.29 1.08
N ALA A 27 6.46 -7.49 0.11
CA ALA A 27 7.05 -8.80 -0.16
C ALA A 27 7.95 -9.30 0.97
N LYS A 28 8.37 -8.44 1.87
CA LYS A 28 9.20 -8.84 3.01
C LYS A 28 8.43 -9.62 4.06
N PHE A 29 7.10 -9.61 4.00
CA PHE A 29 6.25 -10.19 5.02
C PHE A 29 5.51 -11.41 4.48
N ALA A 30 5.25 -12.36 5.37
CA ALA A 30 4.53 -13.58 5.01
C ALA A 30 3.03 -13.35 4.88
N SER A 31 2.51 -12.33 5.56
CA SER A 31 1.09 -12.04 5.58
C SER A 31 0.57 -11.69 4.20
N HIS A 32 -0.70 -12.04 3.96
CA HIS A 32 -1.44 -11.54 2.80
C HIS A 32 -1.59 -10.02 2.94
N VAL A 33 -1.40 -9.30 1.84
CA VAL A 33 -1.57 -7.85 1.82
C VAL A 33 -2.56 -7.51 0.71
N LEU A 34 -3.62 -6.81 1.09
CA LEU A 34 -4.61 -6.28 0.16
C LEU A 34 -4.64 -4.78 0.28
N VAL A 35 -4.90 -4.10 -0.83
CA VAL A 35 -5.09 -2.66 -0.83
C VAL A 35 -6.44 -2.38 -1.47
N VAL A 36 -7.23 -1.53 -0.82
CA VAL A 36 -8.61 -1.28 -1.23
C VAL A 36 -8.81 0.21 -1.46
N ARG A 37 -9.47 0.54 -2.57
CA ARG A 37 -9.93 1.90 -2.83
C ARG A 37 -11.30 1.83 -3.49
N ASP A 38 -12.29 2.52 -2.90
CA ASP A 38 -13.64 2.63 -3.48
C ASP A 38 -14.20 1.26 -3.88
N GLY A 39 -14.02 0.26 -3.03
CA GLY A 39 -14.56 -1.07 -3.25
C GLY A 39 -13.70 -1.97 -4.14
N LEU A 40 -12.65 -1.44 -4.76
CA LEU A 40 -11.74 -2.26 -5.56
C LEU A 40 -10.63 -2.79 -4.68
N GLU A 41 -10.52 -4.12 -4.57
CA GLU A 41 -9.48 -4.78 -3.79
C GLU A 41 -8.43 -5.35 -4.72
N VAL A 42 -7.17 -5.08 -4.41
CA VAL A 42 -6.06 -5.57 -5.22
C VAL A 42 -5.02 -6.23 -4.32
N ASN A 43 -4.20 -7.10 -4.92
CA ASN A 43 -3.12 -7.76 -4.22
C ASN A 43 -1.99 -6.74 -3.98
N GLY A 44 -1.66 -6.49 -2.70
CA GLY A 44 -0.63 -5.53 -2.34
C GLY A 44 0.78 -5.95 -2.69
N LYS A 45 0.96 -7.20 -3.17
CA LYS A 45 2.26 -7.70 -3.62
C LYS A 45 2.36 -7.74 -5.14
N SER A 46 1.39 -7.14 -5.85
CA SER A 46 1.37 -7.06 -7.30
C SER A 46 1.48 -5.60 -7.73
N ILE A 47 2.53 -5.27 -8.48
CA ILE A 47 2.73 -3.89 -8.96
C ILE A 47 1.54 -3.49 -9.83
N LEU A 48 1.14 -4.34 -10.78
CA LEU A 48 0.00 -4.04 -11.63
C LEU A 48 -1.28 -3.88 -10.84
N GLY A 49 -1.47 -4.74 -9.81
CA GLY A 49 -2.65 -4.64 -8.96
C GLY A 49 -2.74 -3.29 -8.27
N VAL A 50 -1.64 -2.87 -7.62
CA VAL A 50 -1.64 -1.61 -6.89
C VAL A 50 -1.80 -0.43 -7.86
N MET A 51 -1.20 -0.50 -9.05
CA MET A 51 -1.36 0.54 -10.06
C MET A 51 -2.81 0.71 -10.52
N MET A 52 -3.58 -0.38 -10.52
CA MET A 52 -4.98 -0.31 -10.95
C MET A 52 -5.84 0.56 -10.05
N LEU A 53 -5.39 0.82 -8.83
CA LEU A 53 -6.12 1.71 -7.93
C LEU A 53 -6.10 3.16 -8.43
N ALA A 54 -5.12 3.52 -9.24
CA ALA A 54 -4.98 4.86 -9.82
C ALA A 54 -5.10 5.96 -8.77
N ALA A 55 -4.56 5.71 -7.57
CA ALA A 55 -4.74 6.63 -6.45
C ALA A 55 -3.83 7.85 -6.60
N GLU A 56 -4.45 9.00 -6.72
CA GLU A 56 -3.74 10.27 -6.84
C GLU A 56 -3.47 10.86 -5.46
N MET A 57 -2.67 11.92 -5.40
CA MET A 57 -2.42 12.63 -4.16
C MET A 57 -3.75 13.05 -3.53
N GLY A 58 -3.91 12.78 -2.26
CA GLY A 58 -5.14 13.08 -1.53
C GLY A 58 -6.12 11.93 -1.48
N ALA A 59 -5.95 10.91 -2.32
CA ALA A 59 -6.82 9.75 -2.30
C ALA A 59 -6.57 8.92 -1.04
N GLN A 60 -7.62 8.26 -0.56
CA GLN A 60 -7.51 7.36 0.59
C GLN A 60 -7.52 5.93 0.11
N ILE A 61 -6.63 5.13 0.69
CA ILE A 61 -6.59 3.69 0.45
C ILE A 61 -6.60 2.98 1.80
N THR A 62 -7.13 1.77 1.83
CA THR A 62 -7.11 0.93 3.03
C THR A 62 -6.15 -0.22 2.79
N ILE A 63 -5.19 -0.38 3.69
CA ILE A 63 -4.22 -1.47 3.64
C ILE A 63 -4.66 -2.52 4.63
N ARG A 64 -4.81 -3.77 4.17
CA ARG A 64 -5.14 -4.92 5.03
C ARG A 64 -3.98 -5.90 5.03
N ALA A 65 -3.68 -6.42 6.21
CA ALA A 65 -2.68 -7.46 6.35
C ALA A 65 -3.29 -8.61 7.16
N ASP A 66 -3.06 -9.84 6.71
CA ASP A 66 -3.63 -11.02 7.36
C ASP A 66 -2.59 -12.13 7.37
N GLY A 67 -2.12 -12.47 8.58
CA GLY A 67 -1.11 -13.50 8.76
C GLY A 67 -0.37 -13.31 10.06
N LYS A 68 0.66 -14.13 10.27
CA LYS A 68 1.36 -14.15 11.56
C LYS A 68 2.16 -12.88 11.82
N ASP A 69 2.61 -12.18 10.77
CA ASP A 69 3.36 -10.92 10.91
C ASP A 69 2.52 -9.72 10.45
N GLU A 70 1.20 -9.82 10.58
CA GLU A 70 0.30 -8.80 10.04
C GLU A 70 0.52 -7.43 10.68
N LYS A 71 0.83 -7.39 11.98
CA LYS A 71 1.06 -6.12 12.65
C LYS A 71 2.29 -5.42 12.10
N GLU A 72 3.38 -6.14 11.98
CA GLU A 72 4.62 -5.59 11.45
C GLU A 72 4.46 -5.17 9.99
N ALA A 73 3.74 -5.98 9.22
CA ALA A 73 3.50 -5.67 7.81
C ALA A 73 2.70 -4.38 7.67
N LEU A 74 1.63 -4.26 8.44
CA LEU A 74 0.78 -3.08 8.36
C LEU A 74 1.54 -1.82 8.77
N GLU A 75 2.28 -1.88 9.88
CA GLU A 75 3.06 -0.75 10.34
C GLU A 75 4.08 -0.31 9.30
N ALA A 76 4.77 -1.26 8.68
CA ALA A 76 5.77 -0.95 7.67
C ALA A 76 5.14 -0.29 6.45
N LEU A 77 4.01 -0.81 6.00
CA LEU A 77 3.35 -0.28 4.80
C LEU A 77 2.74 1.09 5.03
N VAL A 78 2.15 1.30 6.21
CA VAL A 78 1.65 2.62 6.58
C VAL A 78 2.79 3.64 6.59
N ARG A 79 3.96 3.23 7.11
CA ARG A 79 5.12 4.10 7.14
C ARG A 79 5.60 4.45 5.72
N VAL A 80 5.58 3.48 4.80
CA VAL A 80 5.97 3.72 3.41
C VAL A 80 5.07 4.79 2.79
N VAL A 81 3.75 4.68 2.98
CA VAL A 81 2.81 5.65 2.41
C VAL A 81 3.01 7.02 3.06
N ASN A 82 3.12 7.07 4.39
CA ASN A 82 3.28 8.33 5.10
C ASN A 82 4.61 8.99 4.80
N ASN A 83 5.60 8.23 4.36
CA ASN A 83 6.91 8.73 3.97
C ASN A 83 6.99 9.02 2.47
N LYS A 84 5.84 9.14 1.81
CA LYS A 84 5.71 9.48 0.40
C LYS A 84 6.48 8.54 -0.52
N PHE A 85 6.59 7.26 -0.14
CA PHE A 85 7.33 6.23 -0.90
C PHE A 85 8.79 6.64 -1.13
N GLY A 86 9.36 7.47 -0.25
CA GLY A 86 10.72 7.97 -0.40
C GLY A 86 10.87 9.14 -1.36
N GLU A 87 9.76 9.65 -1.90
CA GLU A 87 9.74 10.85 -2.75
C GLU A 87 9.57 12.09 -1.89
N GLU A 88 9.68 13.25 -2.50
CA GLU A 88 9.48 14.49 -1.76
C GLU A 88 8.06 14.72 -1.37
#